data_53463a51dd37d19b3ad25afc7abdfdd5
#
_entry.id   53463a51dd37d19b3ad25afc7abdfdd5
#
_cell.length_a   1.000
_cell.length_b   1.000
_cell.length_c   1.000
_cell.angle_alpha   90.00
_cell.angle_beta   90.00
_cell.angle_gamma   90.00
#
_symmetry.space_group_name_H-M   'P 1'
#
loop_
_entity.id
_entity.type
_entity.pdbx_description
1 polymer ?
#
loop_
_entity_poly.entity_id
_entity_poly.type
_entity_poly.pdbx_seq_one_letter_code
_entity_poly.pdbx_strand_id
1 'polypeptide(L)'
;MNTSISRTLSFRALIACLLACTFVPVAVMAKEKPPESWDGLERRKVKGLDLVYVRPNVQFTPYKSVQLEPTPVEFQKDWDRSFDFSRRPSASDMQKIKDTLSQLMREGFTDELVKGGYTVVDTPADDTLLVKTAIINLFINAPETSDPGITRSFTTSAGSMTLVLEARDGPSGQLLARVIDERSDSSSNRLTWTNSVTNTADARRMIAEWARRLRQSLDKLNGKEGAK
;
A
#
# COMPACT_ATOMS: atom_id res chain seq x y z
N MET A 1 -37.81 81.44 27.48
CA MET A 1 -38.90 80.80 28.26
C MET A 1 -38.69 79.31 28.13
N ASN A 2 -38.07 78.79 29.17
CA ASN A 2 -38.59 77.73 30.07
C ASN A 2 -38.93 76.44 29.33
N THR A 3 -38.50 75.32 29.69
CA THR A 3 -38.11 74.69 30.98
C THR A 3 -37.37 73.37 30.76
N SER A 4 -36.37 73.18 31.58
CA SER A 4 -35.73 71.95 31.97
C SER A 4 -36.75 70.88 32.42
N ILE A 5 -36.52 69.65 32.09
CA ILE A 5 -36.84 68.52 33.00
C ILE A 5 -35.89 67.39 32.73
N SER A 6 -34.97 67.17 33.65
CA SER A 6 -34.20 65.96 33.86
C SER A 6 -35.10 64.81 34.31
N ARG A 7 -34.83 63.63 33.76
CA ARG A 7 -35.20 62.36 34.41
C ARG A 7 -34.17 61.31 34.21
N THR A 8 -33.43 61.12 35.25
CA THR A 8 -32.67 59.90 35.54
C THR A 8 -33.59 58.69 35.62
N LEU A 9 -33.35 57.66 34.87
CA LEU A 9 -33.86 56.32 35.21
C LEU A 9 -32.84 55.24 34.85
N SER A 10 -32.27 54.79 35.93
CA SER A 10 -32.00 53.40 36.32
C SER A 10 -31.41 52.46 35.26
N PHE A 11 -30.12 52.32 35.43
CA PHE A 11 -29.31 51.15 35.11
C PHE A 11 -29.88 49.88 35.79
N ARG A 12 -30.45 48.96 35.04
CA ARG A 12 -30.62 47.57 35.35
C ARG A 12 -31.31 46.84 34.17
N ALA A 13 -30.51 46.49 33.19
CA ALA A 13 -30.94 45.44 32.24
C ALA A 13 -29.80 44.41 32.20
N LEU A 14 -30.11 43.26 32.78
CA LEU A 14 -29.32 42.07 32.82
C LEU A 14 -28.86 41.66 31.40
N ILE A 15 -27.56 41.61 31.20
CA ILE A 15 -26.97 40.89 30.06
C ILE A 15 -26.95 39.40 30.44
N ALA A 16 -27.98 38.69 30.01
CA ALA A 16 -27.95 37.23 29.95
C ALA A 16 -27.29 36.84 28.64
N CYS A 17 -25.96 36.76 28.61
CA CYS A 17 -25.26 36.13 27.52
C CYS A 17 -25.47 34.59 27.64
N LEU A 18 -26.45 34.08 26.89
CA LEU A 18 -26.57 32.67 26.61
C LEU A 18 -25.34 32.28 25.74
N LEU A 19 -24.35 31.65 26.37
CA LEU A 19 -23.32 30.87 25.66
C LEU A 19 -24.02 29.65 25.03
N ALA A 20 -24.51 29.81 23.81
CA ALA A 20 -24.87 28.67 22.97
C ALA A 20 -23.57 27.98 22.55
N CYS A 21 -23.11 27.01 23.36
CA CYS A 21 -22.13 26.05 22.91
C CYS A 21 -22.73 25.29 21.72
N THR A 22 -22.42 25.74 20.50
CA THR A 22 -22.67 24.95 19.31
C THR A 22 -21.73 23.76 19.36
N PHE A 23 -22.24 22.62 19.84
CA PHE A 23 -21.63 21.32 19.65
C PHE A 23 -21.61 21.08 18.13
N VAL A 24 -20.50 21.41 17.48
CA VAL A 24 -20.22 20.96 16.13
C VAL A 24 -19.94 19.44 16.29
N PRO A 25 -20.80 18.56 15.76
CA PRO A 25 -20.47 17.14 15.79
C PRO A 25 -19.21 16.98 14.94
N VAL A 26 -18.10 16.61 15.56
CA VAL A 26 -16.94 16.10 14.85
C VAL A 26 -17.45 14.85 14.13
N ALA A 27 -17.76 15.00 12.85
CA ALA A 27 -18.06 13.86 12.00
C ALA A 27 -16.81 12.98 12.04
N VAL A 28 -16.87 11.90 12.82
CA VAL A 28 -15.92 10.81 12.75
C VAL A 28 -16.01 10.33 11.30
N MET A 29 -15.01 10.64 10.49
CA MET A 29 -14.91 10.10 9.14
C MET A 29 -14.79 8.59 9.28
N ALA A 30 -15.92 7.91 9.22
CA ALA A 30 -15.98 6.47 9.12
C ALA A 30 -15.18 6.11 7.86
N LYS A 31 -14.14 5.29 8.03
CA LYS A 31 -13.33 4.78 6.91
C LYS A 31 -14.32 4.13 5.94
N GLU A 32 -14.52 4.73 4.78
CA GLU A 32 -15.51 4.23 3.81
C GLU A 32 -15.18 2.77 3.50
N LYS A 33 -16.24 1.94 3.48
CA LYS A 33 -16.06 0.53 3.11
C LYS A 33 -15.64 0.47 1.65
N PRO A 34 -14.64 -0.37 1.32
CA PRO A 34 -14.27 -0.57 -0.08
C PRO A 34 -15.50 -0.96 -0.91
N PRO A 35 -15.64 -0.43 -2.13
CA PRO A 35 -16.78 -0.70 -2.99
C PRO A 35 -16.91 -2.20 -3.32
N GLU A 36 -18.12 -2.67 -3.53
CA GLU A 36 -18.35 -4.06 -3.93
C GLU A 36 -17.98 -4.31 -5.40
N SER A 37 -17.96 -3.24 -6.22
CA SER A 37 -17.54 -3.30 -7.63
C SER A 37 -16.65 -2.11 -7.96
N TRP A 38 -15.58 -2.34 -8.74
CA TRP A 38 -14.64 -1.32 -9.19
C TRP A 38 -14.11 -1.66 -10.60
N ASP A 39 -14.25 -0.75 -11.55
CA ASP A 39 -13.80 -0.92 -12.94
C ASP A 39 -14.35 -2.20 -13.63
N GLY A 40 -15.59 -2.58 -13.31
CA GLY A 40 -16.22 -3.80 -13.81
C GLY A 40 -15.69 -5.09 -13.19
N LEU A 41 -14.90 -4.99 -12.14
CA LEU A 41 -14.50 -6.11 -11.30
C LEU A 41 -15.42 -6.19 -10.08
N GLU A 42 -15.65 -7.39 -9.57
CA GLU A 42 -16.39 -7.66 -8.35
C GLU A 42 -15.46 -8.03 -7.21
N ARG A 43 -15.78 -7.56 -6.00
CA ARG A 43 -15.00 -7.90 -4.82
C ARG A 43 -15.15 -9.38 -4.46
N ARG A 44 -14.03 -10.01 -4.16
CA ARG A 44 -13.97 -11.41 -3.69
C ARG A 44 -13.17 -11.48 -2.39
N LYS A 45 -13.63 -12.29 -1.45
CA LYS A 45 -12.88 -12.57 -0.22
C LYS A 45 -11.84 -13.66 -0.51
N VAL A 46 -10.57 -13.32 -0.35
CA VAL A 46 -9.45 -14.26 -0.46
C VAL A 46 -8.70 -14.26 0.86
N LYS A 47 -8.52 -15.45 1.46
CA LYS A 47 -7.83 -15.57 2.75
C LYS A 47 -6.41 -15.02 2.65
N GLY A 48 -6.09 -14.08 3.55
CA GLY A 48 -4.75 -13.49 3.66
C GLY A 48 -4.41 -12.47 2.58
N LEU A 49 -5.42 -11.87 1.93
CA LEU A 49 -5.32 -10.66 1.12
C LEU A 49 -6.43 -9.70 1.57
N ASP A 50 -6.13 -8.41 1.62
CA ASP A 50 -7.06 -7.40 2.12
C ASP A 50 -8.20 -7.13 1.14
N LEU A 51 -7.87 -6.81 -0.09
CA LEU A 51 -8.83 -6.50 -1.14
C LEU A 51 -8.48 -7.22 -2.43
N VAL A 52 -9.43 -7.96 -2.95
CA VAL A 52 -9.32 -8.66 -4.23
C VAL A 52 -10.57 -8.38 -5.05
N TYR A 53 -10.38 -7.94 -6.27
CA TYR A 53 -11.43 -7.72 -7.24
C TYR A 53 -11.14 -8.58 -8.47
N VAL A 54 -12.16 -9.26 -8.99
CA VAL A 54 -12.04 -10.18 -10.13
C VAL A 54 -13.15 -9.89 -11.11
N ARG A 55 -12.86 -9.94 -12.40
CA ARG A 55 -13.86 -9.76 -13.44
C ARG A 55 -14.83 -10.92 -13.42
N PRO A 56 -16.16 -10.66 -13.33
CA PRO A 56 -17.15 -11.72 -13.38
C PRO A 56 -17.24 -12.33 -14.78
N ASN A 57 -17.64 -13.59 -14.87
CA ASN A 57 -17.95 -14.30 -16.12
C ASN A 57 -16.83 -14.33 -17.16
N VAL A 58 -15.57 -14.11 -16.76
CA VAL A 58 -14.44 -14.29 -17.66
C VAL A 58 -14.09 -15.78 -17.75
N GLN A 59 -14.02 -16.29 -18.96
CA GLN A 59 -13.34 -17.56 -19.20
C GLN A 59 -11.84 -17.26 -19.25
N PHE A 60 -11.14 -17.69 -18.24
CA PHE A 60 -9.70 -17.53 -18.19
C PHE A 60 -9.07 -18.52 -19.19
N THR A 61 -8.33 -17.98 -20.14
CA THR A 61 -7.45 -18.78 -21.00
C THR A 61 -6.31 -19.31 -20.14
N PRO A 62 -5.87 -20.58 -20.32
CA PRO A 62 -4.70 -21.05 -19.60
C PRO A 62 -3.45 -20.28 -20.00
N TYR A 63 -2.97 -19.43 -19.09
CA TYR A 63 -1.76 -18.64 -19.29
C TYR A 63 -0.53 -19.50 -19.01
N LYS A 64 0.41 -19.56 -19.96
CA LYS A 64 1.69 -20.27 -19.85
C LYS A 64 2.84 -19.32 -19.59
N SER A 65 2.71 -18.10 -20.04
CA SER A 65 3.70 -17.05 -19.86
C SER A 65 3.17 -15.86 -19.07
N VAL A 66 4.06 -15.11 -18.44
CA VAL A 66 3.75 -13.91 -17.66
C VAL A 66 4.70 -12.80 -18.07
N GLN A 67 4.18 -11.66 -18.41
CA GLN A 67 4.96 -10.44 -18.57
C GLN A 67 4.86 -9.62 -17.28
N LEU A 68 6.01 -9.29 -16.70
CA LEU A 68 6.12 -8.43 -15.52
C LEU A 68 6.54 -7.04 -15.95
N GLU A 69 5.69 -6.04 -15.71
CA GLU A 69 6.10 -4.64 -15.89
C GLU A 69 7.00 -4.15 -14.74
N PRO A 70 7.83 -3.13 -14.98
CA PRO A 70 8.59 -2.49 -13.89
C PRO A 70 7.67 -2.02 -12.78
N THR A 71 8.08 -2.22 -11.53
CA THR A 71 7.28 -1.86 -10.34
C THR A 71 7.63 -0.44 -9.89
N PRO A 72 6.76 0.57 -10.08
CA PRO A 72 6.93 1.86 -9.45
C PRO A 72 6.80 1.73 -7.93
N VAL A 73 7.58 2.54 -7.21
CA VAL A 73 7.60 2.55 -5.74
C VAL A 73 7.39 3.96 -5.25
N GLU A 74 6.41 4.13 -4.34
CA GLU A 74 6.09 5.42 -3.73
C GLU A 74 6.11 5.31 -2.21
N PHE A 75 6.80 6.25 -1.58
CA PHE A 75 6.78 6.37 -0.13
C PHE A 75 5.42 6.88 0.36
N GLN A 76 5.12 6.57 1.61
CA GLN A 76 4.01 7.20 2.32
C GLN A 76 4.18 8.72 2.30
N LYS A 77 3.07 9.42 2.15
CA LYS A 77 3.09 10.90 2.17
C LYS A 77 3.80 11.42 3.42
N ASP A 78 4.69 12.38 3.22
CA ASP A 78 5.47 13.03 4.28
C ASP A 78 6.37 12.07 5.10
N TRP A 79 6.65 10.85 4.59
CA TRP A 79 7.50 9.88 5.27
C TRP A 79 8.88 10.45 5.62
N ASP A 80 9.53 11.18 4.70
CA ASP A 80 10.85 11.79 4.91
C ASP A 80 10.84 12.85 6.03
N ARG A 81 9.70 13.50 6.26
CA ARG A 81 9.53 14.50 7.32
C ARG A 81 9.37 13.88 8.71
N SER A 82 9.16 12.58 8.81
CA SER A 82 9.12 11.87 10.08
C SER A 82 10.49 11.75 10.76
N PHE A 83 11.58 12.05 10.02
CA PHE A 83 12.96 12.02 10.51
C PHE A 83 13.45 13.38 10.94
N ASP A 84 14.29 13.42 11.97
CA ASP A 84 15.03 14.62 12.33
C ASP A 84 15.87 15.10 11.13
N PHE A 85 16.10 16.40 11.03
CA PHE A 85 16.80 17.00 9.90
C PHE A 85 18.16 16.33 9.60
N SER A 86 18.92 15.96 10.64
CA SER A 86 20.22 15.30 10.51
C SER A 86 20.15 13.82 10.06
N ARG A 87 18.97 13.19 10.13
CA ARG A 87 18.74 11.79 9.76
C ARG A 87 17.77 11.61 8.59
N ARG A 88 17.37 12.73 7.99
CA ARG A 88 16.45 12.68 6.85
C ARG A 88 17.15 12.08 5.64
N PRO A 89 16.56 11.06 5.01
CA PRO A 89 17.10 10.48 3.79
C PRO A 89 17.23 11.52 2.67
N SER A 90 18.32 11.49 1.94
CA SER A 90 18.49 12.32 0.77
C SER A 90 17.64 11.83 -0.40
N ALA A 91 17.44 12.67 -1.42
CA ALA A 91 16.74 12.25 -2.64
C ALA A 91 17.42 11.04 -3.32
N SER A 92 18.76 10.98 -3.26
CA SER A 92 19.52 9.84 -3.80
C SER A 92 19.33 8.57 -2.97
N ASP A 93 19.23 8.67 -1.65
CA ASP A 93 18.96 7.50 -0.79
C ASP A 93 17.55 6.98 -1.04
N MET A 94 16.57 7.89 -1.14
CA MET A 94 15.19 7.52 -1.49
C MET A 94 15.10 6.83 -2.86
N GLN A 95 15.86 7.31 -3.86
CA GLN A 95 15.87 6.69 -5.18
C GLN A 95 16.51 5.29 -5.12
N LYS A 96 17.63 5.11 -4.43
CA LYS A 96 18.23 3.78 -4.23
C LYS A 96 17.27 2.78 -3.57
N ILE A 97 16.50 3.22 -2.58
CA ILE A 97 15.49 2.37 -1.93
C ILE A 97 14.42 1.95 -2.94
N LYS A 98 13.92 2.88 -3.76
CA LYS A 98 12.93 2.59 -4.80
C LYS A 98 13.46 1.58 -5.81
N ASP A 99 14.66 1.81 -6.32
CA ASP A 99 15.29 0.93 -7.32
C ASP A 99 15.52 -0.47 -6.76
N THR A 100 16.05 -0.55 -5.53
CA THR A 100 16.27 -1.83 -4.85
C THR A 100 14.95 -2.60 -4.68
N LEU A 101 13.89 -1.93 -4.22
CA LEU A 101 12.60 -2.59 -4.00
C LEU A 101 11.96 -3.01 -5.32
N SER A 102 12.04 -2.19 -6.37
CA SER A 102 11.58 -2.55 -7.71
C SER A 102 12.30 -3.78 -8.26
N GLN A 103 13.61 -3.87 -8.05
CA GLN A 103 14.41 -5.04 -8.43
C GLN A 103 14.00 -6.29 -7.64
N LEU A 104 13.85 -6.18 -6.32
CA LEU A 104 13.39 -7.30 -5.47
C LEU A 104 12.01 -7.80 -5.86
N MET A 105 11.11 -6.91 -6.26
CA MET A 105 9.80 -7.28 -6.80
C MET A 105 9.93 -8.13 -8.05
N ARG A 106 10.73 -7.68 -9.04
CA ARG A 106 10.96 -8.43 -10.27
C ARG A 106 11.60 -9.81 -9.99
N GLU A 107 12.64 -9.84 -9.17
CA GLU A 107 13.33 -11.08 -8.78
C GLU A 107 12.37 -12.07 -8.10
N GLY A 108 11.69 -11.63 -7.04
CA GLY A 108 10.82 -12.50 -6.24
C GLY A 108 9.62 -13.04 -7.02
N PHE A 109 9.02 -12.23 -7.89
CA PHE A 109 7.93 -12.69 -8.76
C PHE A 109 8.44 -13.64 -9.85
N THR A 110 9.59 -13.32 -10.47
CA THR A 110 10.21 -14.21 -11.48
C THR A 110 10.52 -15.57 -10.88
N ASP A 111 11.19 -15.61 -9.73
CA ASP A 111 11.57 -16.86 -9.06
C ASP A 111 10.36 -17.76 -8.75
N GLU A 112 9.30 -17.19 -8.20
CA GLU A 112 8.10 -17.97 -7.87
C GLU A 112 7.33 -18.43 -9.11
N LEU A 113 7.25 -17.62 -10.15
CA LEU A 113 6.61 -17.99 -11.40
C LEU A 113 7.37 -19.12 -12.12
N VAL A 114 8.69 -19.02 -12.19
CA VAL A 114 9.54 -20.07 -12.78
C VAL A 114 9.42 -21.39 -12.01
N LYS A 115 9.40 -21.33 -10.67
CA LYS A 115 9.13 -22.52 -9.82
C LYS A 115 7.77 -23.19 -10.15
N GLY A 116 6.76 -22.40 -10.55
CA GLY A 116 5.46 -22.87 -10.99
C GLY A 116 5.43 -23.38 -12.43
N GLY A 117 6.56 -23.32 -13.15
CA GLY A 117 6.67 -23.73 -14.55
C GLY A 117 6.07 -22.69 -15.53
N TYR A 118 6.01 -21.42 -15.12
CA TYR A 118 5.62 -20.31 -15.99
C TYR A 118 6.87 -19.66 -16.60
N THR A 119 6.76 -19.25 -17.87
CA THR A 119 7.82 -18.49 -18.54
C THR A 119 7.62 -17.01 -18.29
N VAL A 120 8.64 -16.31 -17.81
CA VAL A 120 8.61 -14.84 -17.73
C VAL A 120 9.15 -14.27 -19.03
N VAL A 121 8.35 -13.41 -19.67
CA VAL A 121 8.63 -12.86 -21.01
C VAL A 121 8.64 -11.32 -20.97
N ASP A 122 9.35 -10.71 -21.90
CA ASP A 122 9.38 -9.25 -22.06
C ASP A 122 8.33 -8.76 -23.10
N THR A 123 7.91 -9.63 -23.99
CA THR A 123 6.88 -9.32 -25.02
C THR A 123 5.72 -10.30 -24.88
N PRO A 124 4.47 -9.82 -24.86
CA PRO A 124 3.31 -10.70 -24.69
C PRO A 124 3.04 -11.51 -25.96
N ALA A 125 2.57 -12.73 -25.77
CA ALA A 125 2.00 -13.62 -26.76
C ALA A 125 0.53 -13.93 -26.40
N ASP A 126 -0.15 -14.75 -27.18
CA ASP A 126 -1.58 -15.05 -26.99
C ASP A 126 -1.92 -15.73 -25.65
N ASP A 127 -0.96 -16.42 -25.06
CA ASP A 127 -1.09 -17.10 -23.77
C ASP A 127 -0.36 -16.37 -22.62
N THR A 128 -0.16 -15.06 -22.76
CA THR A 128 0.55 -14.25 -21.77
C THR A 128 -0.41 -13.52 -20.84
N LEU A 129 -0.17 -13.65 -19.54
CA LEU A 129 -0.76 -12.76 -18.54
C LEU A 129 0.15 -11.54 -18.32
N LEU A 130 -0.38 -10.36 -18.52
CA LEU A 130 0.32 -9.12 -18.17
C LEU A 130 0.08 -8.78 -16.70
N VAL A 131 1.14 -8.69 -15.93
CA VAL A 131 1.09 -8.34 -14.50
C VAL A 131 1.76 -6.98 -14.29
N LYS A 132 0.97 -6.02 -13.84
CA LYS A 132 1.41 -4.69 -13.41
C LYS A 132 1.40 -4.64 -11.90
N THR A 133 2.50 -4.22 -11.30
CA THR A 133 2.60 -4.05 -9.87
C THR A 133 3.03 -2.64 -9.51
N ALA A 134 2.59 -2.15 -8.36
CA ALA A 134 3.09 -0.92 -7.75
C ALA A 134 3.21 -1.14 -6.23
N ILE A 135 4.22 -0.56 -5.63
CA ILE A 135 4.32 -0.42 -4.18
C ILE A 135 3.99 1.01 -3.81
N ILE A 136 2.98 1.18 -2.97
CA ILE A 136 2.57 2.48 -2.44
C ILE A 136 2.63 2.47 -0.92
N ASN A 137 2.54 3.65 -0.31
CA ASN A 137 2.59 3.82 1.14
C ASN A 137 3.80 3.14 1.80
N LEU A 138 4.94 3.14 1.10
CA LEU A 138 6.18 2.57 1.65
C LEU A 138 6.59 3.37 2.88
N PHE A 139 6.68 2.70 4.02
CA PHE A 139 7.15 3.24 5.28
C PHE A 139 8.30 2.37 5.80
N ILE A 140 9.44 2.99 6.09
CA ILE A 140 10.65 2.33 6.62
C ILE A 140 11.05 3.07 7.89
N ASN A 141 11.16 2.37 9.01
CA ASN A 141 11.47 2.97 10.30
C ASN A 141 12.92 3.43 10.44
N ALA A 142 13.86 2.72 9.81
CA ALA A 142 15.28 3.03 9.88
C ALA A 142 15.90 2.84 8.49
N PRO A 143 15.75 3.82 7.59
CA PRO A 143 16.39 3.76 6.29
C PRO A 143 17.90 3.88 6.45
N GLU A 144 18.62 3.23 5.56
CA GLU A 144 20.06 3.45 5.43
C GLU A 144 20.29 4.82 4.80
N THR A 145 21.04 5.68 5.48
CA THR A 145 21.50 6.94 4.95
C THR A 145 22.98 6.85 4.66
N SER A 146 23.49 7.61 3.69
CA SER A 146 24.89 7.61 3.28
C SER A 146 25.84 8.18 4.36
N ASP A 147 25.32 8.58 5.51
CA ASP A 147 26.11 9.09 6.63
C ASP A 147 26.77 7.93 7.40
N PRO A 148 28.13 7.90 7.55
CA PRO A 148 28.85 6.81 8.19
C PRO A 148 28.66 6.71 9.71
N GLY A 149 27.77 7.52 10.30
CA GLY A 149 27.40 7.42 11.70
C GLY A 149 26.70 6.09 12.00
N ILE A 150 27.26 5.30 12.94
CA ILE A 150 26.69 4.02 13.37
C ILE A 150 25.43 4.31 14.18
N THR A 151 24.31 4.54 13.51
CA THR A 151 23.01 4.66 14.18
C THR A 151 22.35 3.29 14.22
N ARG A 152 22.43 2.65 15.37
CA ARG A 152 21.70 1.41 15.65
C ARG A 152 20.29 1.78 16.07
N SER A 153 19.32 1.45 15.24
CA SER A 153 17.90 1.65 15.59
C SER A 153 17.26 0.32 15.99
N PHE A 154 16.56 0.33 17.12
CA PHE A 154 15.74 -0.79 17.57
C PHE A 154 14.28 -0.41 17.38
N THR A 155 13.55 -1.19 16.61
CA THR A 155 12.12 -0.95 16.35
C THR A 155 11.33 -2.24 16.52
N THR A 156 10.04 -2.12 16.74
CA THR A 156 9.12 -3.27 16.77
C THR A 156 8.68 -3.71 15.37
N SER A 157 8.96 -2.90 14.35
CA SER A 157 8.64 -3.18 12.95
C SER A 157 9.71 -2.56 12.04
N ALA A 158 10.14 -3.26 11.03
CA ALA A 158 11.06 -2.74 10.02
C ALA A 158 10.37 -1.74 9.09
N GLY A 159 9.07 -1.90 8.87
CA GLY A 159 8.27 -1.02 8.04
C GLY A 159 6.97 -1.64 7.56
N SER A 160 6.32 -0.93 6.66
CA SER A 160 5.12 -1.40 5.96
C SER A 160 5.14 -0.99 4.49
N MET A 161 4.42 -1.72 3.66
CA MET A 161 4.20 -1.39 2.25
C MET A 161 2.87 -1.96 1.76
N THR A 162 2.25 -1.30 0.80
CA THR A 162 1.02 -1.74 0.15
C THR A 162 1.31 -2.13 -1.29
N LEU A 163 1.02 -3.39 -1.63
CA LEU A 163 1.01 -3.85 -3.02
C LEU A 163 -0.29 -3.44 -3.69
N VAL A 164 -0.19 -2.88 -4.87
CA VAL A 164 -1.26 -2.83 -5.87
C VAL A 164 -0.84 -3.72 -7.04
N LEU A 165 -1.63 -4.74 -7.37
CA LEU A 165 -1.36 -5.64 -8.49
C LEU A 165 -2.58 -5.65 -9.42
N GLU A 166 -2.34 -5.50 -10.70
CA GLU A 166 -3.31 -5.74 -11.76
C GLU A 166 -2.86 -6.90 -12.63
N ALA A 167 -3.76 -7.84 -12.86
CA ALA A 167 -3.60 -8.90 -13.83
C ALA A 167 -4.47 -8.61 -15.04
N ARG A 168 -3.86 -8.58 -16.21
CA ARG A 168 -4.51 -8.27 -17.48
C ARG A 168 -4.24 -9.37 -18.50
N ASP A 169 -5.21 -9.60 -19.35
CA ASP A 169 -5.01 -10.45 -20.52
C ASP A 169 -4.02 -9.77 -21.48
N GLY A 170 -2.96 -10.47 -21.86
CA GLY A 170 -1.88 -9.89 -22.66
C GLY A 170 -2.36 -9.37 -24.02
N PRO A 171 -3.07 -10.17 -24.84
CA PRO A 171 -3.52 -9.76 -26.15
C PRO A 171 -4.53 -8.62 -26.15
N SER A 172 -5.55 -8.69 -25.28
CA SER A 172 -6.64 -7.71 -25.25
C SER A 172 -6.39 -6.54 -24.30
N GLY A 173 -5.44 -6.67 -23.38
CA GLY A 173 -5.21 -5.70 -22.30
C GLY A 173 -6.34 -5.64 -21.27
N GLN A 174 -7.34 -6.53 -21.36
CA GLN A 174 -8.50 -6.54 -20.47
C GLN A 174 -8.07 -6.75 -19.01
N LEU A 175 -8.54 -5.88 -18.10
CA LEU A 175 -8.31 -6.05 -16.68
C LEU A 175 -9.13 -7.24 -16.16
N LEU A 176 -8.44 -8.24 -15.62
CA LEU A 176 -9.02 -9.50 -15.13
C LEU A 176 -9.15 -9.50 -13.61
N ALA A 177 -8.14 -9.00 -12.93
CA ALA A 177 -8.13 -8.92 -11.48
C ALA A 177 -7.31 -7.73 -10.97
N ARG A 178 -7.67 -7.26 -9.78
CA ARG A 178 -6.90 -6.27 -9.01
C ARG A 178 -6.78 -6.73 -7.57
N VAL A 179 -5.57 -6.65 -7.03
CA VAL A 179 -5.27 -6.95 -5.63
C VAL A 179 -4.69 -5.71 -4.99
N ILE A 180 -5.15 -5.38 -3.78
CA ILE A 180 -4.55 -4.36 -2.91
C ILE A 180 -4.34 -5.05 -1.57
N ASP A 181 -3.09 -5.11 -1.11
CA ASP A 181 -2.73 -5.82 0.10
C ASP A 181 -1.63 -5.08 0.86
N GLU A 182 -1.90 -4.72 2.10
CA GLU A 182 -0.92 -4.09 2.97
C GLU A 182 -0.18 -5.14 3.79
N ARG A 183 1.13 -5.00 3.86
CA ARG A 183 1.99 -5.82 4.71
C ARG A 183 2.83 -4.94 5.61
N SER A 184 2.89 -5.34 6.86
CA SER A 184 3.82 -4.78 7.83
C SER A 184 4.61 -5.90 8.47
N ASP A 185 5.90 -5.65 8.71
CA ASP A 185 6.68 -6.56 9.52
C ASP A 185 6.38 -6.31 11.00
N SER A 186 5.33 -6.94 11.48
CA SER A 186 4.96 -6.97 12.90
C SER A 186 5.46 -8.24 13.60
N SER A 187 6.50 -8.86 13.07
CA SER A 187 6.85 -10.25 13.32
C SER A 187 7.34 -10.56 14.74
N SER A 188 7.47 -9.58 15.61
CA SER A 188 7.68 -9.90 17.02
C SER A 188 7.42 -8.71 17.94
N ASN A 189 6.79 -8.95 19.07
CA ASN A 189 6.76 -8.07 20.25
C ASN A 189 8.17 -7.85 20.86
N ARG A 190 9.23 -8.11 20.07
CA ARG A 190 10.62 -7.92 20.45
C ARG A 190 11.20 -6.77 19.65
N LEU A 191 11.90 -5.89 20.35
CA LEU A 191 12.76 -4.89 19.70
C LEU A 191 13.78 -5.64 18.85
N THR A 192 13.71 -5.46 17.55
CA THR A 192 14.63 -6.05 16.57
C THR A 192 15.56 -4.95 16.08
N TRP A 193 16.82 -5.30 15.94
CA TRP A 193 17.78 -4.42 15.29
C TRP A 193 17.41 -4.25 13.82
N THR A 194 17.11 -3.03 13.43
CA THR A 194 16.74 -2.70 12.06
C THR A 194 17.94 -2.04 11.36
N ASN A 195 18.36 -2.64 10.26
CA ASN A 195 19.38 -2.11 9.34
C ASN A 195 18.98 -2.45 7.90
N SER A 196 19.77 -2.04 6.89
CA SER A 196 19.47 -2.31 5.48
C SER A 196 19.32 -3.80 5.18
N VAL A 197 20.10 -4.66 5.83
CA VAL A 197 20.06 -6.11 5.62
C VAL A 197 18.77 -6.71 6.13
N THR A 198 18.34 -6.34 7.35
CA THR A 198 17.05 -6.82 7.90
C THR A 198 15.86 -6.26 7.13
N ASN A 199 15.87 -4.98 6.75
CA ASN A 199 14.84 -4.36 5.92
C ASN A 199 14.69 -5.08 4.57
N THR A 200 15.82 -5.44 3.93
CA THR A 200 15.82 -6.16 2.67
C THR A 200 15.31 -7.59 2.82
N ALA A 201 15.68 -8.29 3.89
CA ALA A 201 15.20 -9.66 4.17
C ALA A 201 13.68 -9.68 4.42
N ASP A 202 13.18 -8.69 5.15
CA ASP A 202 11.76 -8.55 5.44
C ASP A 202 10.96 -8.22 4.18
N ALA A 203 11.48 -7.32 3.33
CA ALA A 203 10.89 -7.02 2.04
C ALA A 203 10.82 -8.26 1.14
N ARG A 204 11.92 -9.03 1.03
CA ARG A 204 11.95 -10.29 0.26
C ARG A 204 10.90 -11.28 0.75
N ARG A 205 10.69 -11.40 2.06
CA ARG A 205 9.70 -12.32 2.65
C ARG A 205 8.27 -11.91 2.27
N MET A 206 7.95 -10.62 2.39
CA MET A 206 6.64 -10.08 2.00
C MET A 206 6.40 -10.26 0.49
N ILE A 207 7.38 -9.96 -0.33
CA ILE A 207 7.31 -10.11 -1.79
C ILE A 207 7.12 -11.58 -2.19
N ALA A 208 7.89 -12.51 -1.59
CA ALA A 208 7.75 -13.93 -1.87
C ALA A 208 6.35 -14.48 -1.53
N GLU A 209 5.72 -13.96 -0.48
CA GLU A 209 4.34 -14.33 -0.15
C GLU A 209 3.35 -13.84 -1.22
N TRP A 210 3.47 -12.62 -1.71
CA TRP A 210 2.63 -12.11 -2.79
C TRP A 210 2.85 -12.87 -4.10
N ALA A 211 4.10 -13.11 -4.47
CA ALA A 211 4.45 -13.87 -5.66
C ALA A 211 3.91 -15.31 -5.62
N ARG A 212 4.02 -15.97 -4.46
CA ARG A 212 3.45 -17.30 -4.24
C ARG A 212 1.94 -17.31 -4.42
N ARG A 213 1.22 -16.30 -3.92
CA ARG A 213 -0.24 -16.18 -4.09
C ARG A 213 -0.64 -15.98 -5.54
N LEU A 214 0.11 -15.18 -6.29
CA LEU A 214 -0.11 -15.03 -7.74
C LEU A 214 0.08 -16.37 -8.43
N ARG A 215 1.19 -17.07 -8.18
CA ARG A 215 1.46 -18.40 -8.76
C ARG A 215 0.35 -19.39 -8.42
N GLN A 216 -0.06 -19.49 -7.16
CA GLN A 216 -1.15 -20.38 -6.75
C GLN A 216 -2.47 -20.05 -7.45
N SER A 217 -2.76 -18.78 -7.69
CA SER A 217 -3.94 -18.36 -8.44
C SER A 217 -3.85 -18.79 -9.90
N LEU A 218 -2.69 -18.66 -10.53
CA LEU A 218 -2.44 -19.15 -11.89
C LEU A 218 -2.51 -20.69 -11.98
N ASP A 219 -1.97 -21.39 -10.99
CA ASP A 219 -2.05 -22.85 -10.91
C ASP A 219 -3.51 -23.33 -10.90
N LYS A 220 -4.37 -22.67 -10.13
CA LYS A 220 -5.81 -22.93 -10.10
C LYS A 220 -6.48 -22.68 -11.45
N LEU A 221 -6.19 -21.53 -12.06
CA LEU A 221 -6.74 -21.17 -13.37
C LEU A 221 -6.31 -22.18 -14.45
N ASN A 222 -5.10 -22.71 -14.36
CA ASN A 222 -4.55 -23.69 -15.31
C ASN A 222 -4.86 -25.16 -14.93
N GLY A 223 -5.69 -25.39 -13.92
CA GLY A 223 -6.06 -26.75 -13.52
C GLY A 223 -4.91 -27.57 -12.90
N LYS A 224 -3.83 -26.90 -12.44
CA LYS A 224 -2.68 -27.53 -11.78
C LYS A 224 -2.90 -27.76 -10.27
N GLU A 225 -4.13 -27.67 -9.78
CA GLU A 225 -4.45 -27.88 -8.37
C GLU A 225 -4.18 -29.35 -8.00
N GLY A 226 -3.11 -29.61 -7.25
CA GLY A 226 -2.76 -30.93 -6.74
C GLY A 226 -1.32 -31.39 -6.95
N ALA A 227 -0.50 -30.71 -7.71
CA ALA A 227 0.93 -30.99 -7.75
C ALA A 227 1.60 -30.44 -6.47
N LYS A 228 1.75 -31.32 -5.47
CA LYS A 228 2.56 -31.13 -4.26
C LYS A 228 4.02 -31.35 -4.56
#